data_9387e8081a877240020edcdb53a98067
#
_entry.id   9387e8081a877240020edcdb53a98067
#
_cell.length_a   1.000
_cell.length_b   1.000
_cell.length_c   1.000
_cell.angle_alpha   90.00
_cell.angle_beta   90.00
_cell.angle_gamma   90.00
#
_symmetry.space_group_name_H-M   'P 1'
#
loop_
_entity.id
_entity.type
_entity.pdbx_description
1 polymer ?
#
loop_
_entity_poly.entity_id
_entity_poly.type
_entity_poly.pdbx_seq_one_letter_code
_entity_poly.pdbx_strand_id
1 'polypeptide(L)'
;MAALTSACSSNPIDVVPPTIEPATPAVAPAQTTSPAGRVLPLGGRPAAALFDTATSSLVVFTPGADPQAPAALTLIGPAGAARTVALPGPATAVAGDGKGSAVAATRGGYFTADLATGTATRVAIPGEPDTDFTAIARRADGRLVLGSADGSAYTLDPAGKVARKVKIFARVDALTTDGDIAVVLDRGQTSVTALDDEGKPQQSLRAGEGATTIAADPLGRVLVADTRGGQLLVFGVDPLIERQAYPVPNAPYGLAGSRRLAWVSQTAANIVVGYDLATGIPVEKVRYPTVQQPNSLAFDDASDTLYVVSGSGAGVQVIRDAAGAR
;
A
#
# COMPACT_ATOMS: atom_id res chain seq x y z
N MET A 1 1.95 -5.64 -61.83
CA MET A 1 2.63 -5.86 -60.54
C MET A 1 1.83 -5.15 -59.46
N ALA A 2 1.08 -5.92 -58.66
CA ALA A 2 0.31 -5.38 -57.54
C ALA A 2 1.16 -5.55 -56.27
N ALA A 3 1.55 -4.44 -55.65
CA ALA A 3 2.24 -4.44 -54.35
C ALA A 3 1.21 -4.72 -53.25
N LEU A 4 1.31 -5.87 -52.64
CA LEU A 4 0.61 -6.20 -51.38
C LEU A 4 1.29 -5.45 -50.23
N THR A 5 0.70 -4.37 -49.76
CA THR A 5 1.07 -3.75 -48.51
C THR A 5 0.57 -4.62 -47.34
N SER A 6 1.50 -5.32 -46.70
CA SER A 6 1.25 -6.05 -45.48
C SER A 6 1.02 -5.03 -44.38
N ALA A 7 -0.24 -4.79 -44.00
CA ALA A 7 -0.57 -4.03 -42.81
C ALA A 7 -0.32 -4.93 -41.59
N CYS A 8 0.79 -4.72 -40.90
CA CYS A 8 0.98 -5.28 -39.56
C CYS A 8 -0.06 -4.65 -38.61
N SER A 9 -1.16 -5.35 -38.39
CA SER A 9 -2.08 -5.01 -37.31
C SER A 9 -1.43 -5.47 -35.99
N SER A 10 -0.72 -4.59 -35.29
CA SER A 10 -0.39 -4.81 -33.90
C SER A 10 -1.70 -4.90 -33.11
N ASN A 11 -1.89 -6.04 -32.43
CA ASN A 11 -3.06 -6.20 -31.58
C ASN A 11 -2.99 -5.11 -30.49
N PRO A 12 -4.00 -4.26 -30.28
CA PRO A 12 -3.95 -3.18 -29.28
C PRO A 12 -3.68 -3.69 -27.84
N ILE A 13 -3.91 -4.97 -27.57
CA ILE A 13 -3.66 -5.62 -26.28
C ILE A 13 -2.16 -5.87 -26.04
N ASP A 14 -1.33 -5.89 -27.07
CA ASP A 14 0.11 -6.15 -26.98
C ASP A 14 0.95 -4.87 -26.88
N VAL A 15 0.33 -3.70 -26.93
CA VAL A 15 1.02 -2.41 -26.79
C VAL A 15 1.15 -2.08 -25.31
N VAL A 16 2.40 -1.92 -24.83
CA VAL A 16 2.66 -1.43 -23.49
C VAL A 16 2.00 -0.05 -23.33
N PRO A 17 1.15 0.16 -22.31
CA PRO A 17 0.50 1.44 -22.11
C PRO A 17 1.52 2.58 -21.96
N PRO A 18 1.23 3.80 -22.42
CA PRO A 18 2.11 4.93 -22.24
C PRO A 18 2.29 5.24 -20.76
N THR A 19 3.54 5.47 -20.35
CA THR A 19 3.91 5.70 -18.95
C THR A 19 4.64 7.02 -18.78
N ILE A 20 4.58 7.52 -17.56
CA ILE A 20 5.43 8.63 -17.06
C ILE A 20 6.47 8.06 -16.12
N GLU A 21 7.49 8.85 -15.79
CA GLU A 21 8.41 8.52 -14.70
C GLU A 21 7.63 8.46 -13.39
N PRO A 22 7.59 7.32 -12.66
CA PRO A 22 6.88 7.22 -11.40
C PRO A 22 7.39 8.21 -10.36
N ALA A 23 6.49 8.92 -9.70
CA ALA A 23 6.86 9.81 -8.61
C ALA A 23 7.45 9.01 -7.44
N THR A 24 8.34 9.62 -6.68
CA THR A 24 8.99 9.04 -5.50
C THR A 24 8.72 9.92 -4.27
N PRO A 25 8.85 9.38 -3.04
CA PRO A 25 8.74 10.21 -1.85
C PRO A 25 9.83 11.29 -1.88
N ALA A 26 9.48 12.49 -1.46
CA ALA A 26 10.49 13.54 -1.31
C ALA A 26 11.50 13.12 -0.24
N VAL A 27 12.75 13.53 -0.43
CA VAL A 27 13.77 13.40 0.62
C VAL A 27 13.42 14.36 1.75
N ALA A 28 13.18 13.81 2.93
CA ALA A 28 12.81 14.61 4.08
C ALA A 28 13.97 15.47 4.58
N PRO A 29 13.75 16.73 4.97
CA PRO A 29 14.78 17.57 5.56
C PRO A 29 15.24 16.99 6.91
N ALA A 30 16.37 17.52 7.41
CA ALA A 30 16.80 17.24 8.78
C ALA A 30 15.68 17.62 9.77
N GLN A 31 15.53 16.83 10.81
CA GLN A 31 14.50 17.04 11.81
C GLN A 31 14.83 18.26 12.68
N THR A 32 13.95 19.26 12.68
CA THR A 32 14.12 20.51 13.46
C THR A 32 13.18 20.58 14.67
N THR A 33 12.15 19.74 14.70
CA THR A 33 11.13 19.68 15.76
C THR A 33 11.05 18.27 16.29
N SER A 34 10.93 18.11 17.61
CA SER A 34 10.74 16.80 18.22
C SER A 34 9.44 16.15 17.72
N PRO A 35 9.46 14.86 17.36
CA PRO A 35 8.26 14.13 17.00
C PRO A 35 7.23 14.14 18.13
N ALA A 36 5.95 14.21 17.79
CA ALA A 36 4.88 14.07 18.75
C ALA A 36 4.82 12.64 19.33
N GLY A 37 4.41 12.50 20.58
CA GLY A 37 4.26 11.20 21.22
C GLY A 37 5.60 10.54 21.54
N ARG A 38 5.70 9.23 21.31
CA ARG A 38 6.89 8.41 21.64
C ARG A 38 7.52 7.84 20.39
N VAL A 39 8.86 7.86 20.31
CA VAL A 39 9.62 7.21 19.25
C VAL A 39 10.24 5.92 19.78
N LEU A 40 10.03 4.82 19.06
CA LEU A 40 10.64 3.52 19.31
C LEU A 40 11.77 3.29 18.29
N PRO A 41 12.91 2.73 18.69
CA PRO A 41 13.99 2.44 17.77
C PRO A 41 13.55 1.36 16.76
N LEU A 42 13.82 1.60 15.49
CA LEU A 42 13.68 0.64 14.41
C LEU A 42 14.72 0.99 13.35
N GLY A 43 15.60 0.04 13.08
CA GLY A 43 16.61 0.21 12.04
C GLY A 43 16.11 -0.22 10.65
N GLY A 44 17.02 -0.20 9.68
CA GLY A 44 16.74 -0.63 8.31
C GLY A 44 16.00 0.43 7.47
N ARG A 45 15.38 -0.03 6.38
CA ARG A 45 14.58 0.80 5.47
C ARG A 45 13.18 0.20 5.33
N PRO A 46 12.29 0.41 6.30
CA PRO A 46 10.93 -0.07 6.22
C PRO A 46 10.22 0.44 4.96
N ALA A 47 9.43 -0.42 4.32
CA ALA A 47 8.71 -0.10 3.10
C ALA A 47 7.19 -0.02 3.30
N ALA A 48 6.64 -0.73 4.29
CA ALA A 48 5.22 -0.71 4.60
C ALA A 48 4.96 -0.95 6.09
N ALA A 49 3.80 -0.51 6.54
CA ALA A 49 3.30 -0.76 7.89
C ALA A 49 1.80 -1.08 7.83
N LEU A 50 1.35 -1.98 8.70
CA LEU A 50 -0.05 -2.29 8.91
C LEU A 50 -0.28 -2.60 10.40
N PHE A 51 -1.50 -2.43 10.87
CA PHE A 51 -1.86 -2.81 12.23
C PHE A 51 -2.65 -4.12 12.23
N ASP A 52 -2.24 -5.07 13.05
CA ASP A 52 -2.95 -6.32 13.24
C ASP A 52 -3.71 -6.31 14.56
N THR A 53 -5.03 -6.30 14.45
CA THR A 53 -5.94 -6.17 15.59
C THR A 53 -5.89 -7.40 16.51
N ALA A 54 -5.77 -8.62 15.93
CA ALA A 54 -5.79 -9.85 16.72
C ALA A 54 -4.56 -9.98 17.64
N THR A 55 -3.39 -9.56 17.16
CA THR A 55 -2.16 -9.54 17.97
C THR A 55 -1.93 -8.20 18.66
N SER A 56 -2.80 -7.20 18.42
CA SER A 56 -2.65 -5.81 18.89
C SER A 56 -1.25 -5.26 18.60
N SER A 57 -0.73 -5.53 17.41
CA SER A 57 0.65 -5.19 17.04
C SER A 57 0.72 -4.39 15.75
N LEU A 58 1.61 -3.40 15.75
CA LEU A 58 2.10 -2.82 14.50
C LEU A 58 3.00 -3.84 13.82
N VAL A 59 2.73 -4.14 12.56
CA VAL A 59 3.56 -5.00 11.70
C VAL A 59 4.28 -4.11 10.71
N VAL A 60 5.60 -4.07 10.79
CA VAL A 60 6.45 -3.28 9.88
C VAL A 60 7.17 -4.22 8.93
N PHE A 61 6.95 -4.04 7.65
CA PHE A 61 7.62 -4.78 6.59
C PHE A 61 8.91 -4.07 6.21
N THR A 62 10.02 -4.81 6.25
CA THR A 62 11.34 -4.35 5.82
C THR A 62 11.87 -5.31 4.77
N PRO A 63 12.04 -4.86 3.51
CA PRO A 63 12.74 -5.64 2.48
C PRO A 63 14.17 -5.99 2.91
N GLY A 64 14.74 -7.01 2.29
CA GLY A 64 16.14 -7.33 2.48
C GLY A 64 17.09 -6.19 2.10
N ALA A 65 18.29 -6.21 2.61
CA ALA A 65 19.31 -5.19 2.34
C ALA A 65 19.74 -5.12 0.87
N ASP A 66 19.58 -6.21 0.15
CA ASP A 66 19.76 -6.33 -1.30
C ASP A 66 18.60 -7.15 -1.91
N PRO A 67 18.44 -7.18 -3.24
CA PRO A 67 17.31 -7.83 -3.92
C PRO A 67 17.18 -9.34 -3.68
N GLN A 68 18.22 -10.01 -3.19
CA GLN A 68 18.21 -11.45 -2.90
C GLN A 68 18.12 -11.74 -1.40
N ALA A 69 18.35 -10.75 -0.55
CA ALA A 69 18.32 -10.92 0.89
C ALA A 69 16.88 -11.14 1.41
N PRO A 70 16.73 -11.99 2.43
CA PRO A 70 15.43 -12.21 3.06
C PRO A 70 14.83 -10.92 3.62
N ALA A 71 13.54 -10.75 3.44
CA ALA A 71 12.75 -9.69 4.06
C ALA A 71 12.30 -10.10 5.48
N ALA A 72 11.81 -9.15 6.25
CA ALA A 72 11.35 -9.39 7.61
C ALA A 72 10.07 -8.61 7.93
N LEU A 73 9.29 -9.16 8.87
CA LEU A 73 8.19 -8.46 9.53
C LEU A 73 8.62 -8.20 10.98
N THR A 74 8.68 -6.94 11.38
CA THR A 74 8.90 -6.56 12.78
C THR A 74 7.56 -6.24 13.41
N LEU A 75 7.18 -7.01 14.43
CA LEU A 75 5.97 -6.80 15.20
C LEU A 75 6.30 -5.98 16.44
N ILE A 76 5.58 -4.88 16.63
CA ILE A 76 5.76 -4.00 17.79
C ILE A 76 4.45 -3.99 18.56
N GLY A 77 4.47 -4.58 19.74
CA GLY A 77 3.31 -4.65 20.62
C GLY A 77 3.03 -3.33 21.37
N PRO A 78 1.91 -3.23 22.09
CA PRO A 78 1.46 -2.00 22.76
C PRO A 78 2.46 -1.42 23.78
N ALA A 79 3.25 -2.29 24.43
CA ALA A 79 4.31 -1.88 25.35
C ALA A 79 5.59 -1.41 24.66
N GLY A 80 5.67 -1.56 23.34
CA GLY A 80 6.86 -1.25 22.54
C GLY A 80 7.88 -2.38 22.44
N ALA A 81 7.55 -3.57 22.95
CA ALA A 81 8.37 -4.76 22.73
C ALA A 81 8.30 -5.16 21.26
N ALA A 82 9.48 -5.35 20.65
CA ALA A 82 9.60 -5.72 19.26
C ALA A 82 10.07 -7.17 19.12
N ARG A 83 9.50 -7.90 18.15
CA ARG A 83 10.00 -9.21 17.71
C ARG A 83 10.00 -9.27 16.18
N THR A 84 10.90 -10.04 15.63
CA THR A 84 11.04 -10.17 14.17
C THR A 84 10.61 -11.54 13.72
N VAL A 85 9.81 -11.58 12.66
CA VAL A 85 9.49 -12.77 11.86
C VAL A 85 10.30 -12.68 10.58
N ALA A 86 11.31 -13.52 10.46
CA ALA A 86 12.10 -13.61 9.23
C ALA A 86 11.27 -14.31 8.13
N LEU A 87 11.22 -13.73 6.95
CA LEU A 87 10.64 -14.39 5.78
C LEU A 87 11.69 -15.32 5.15
N PRO A 88 11.28 -16.45 4.54
CA PRO A 88 12.23 -17.40 3.94
C PRO A 88 13.03 -16.88 2.73
N GLY A 89 12.78 -15.66 2.28
CA GLY A 89 13.45 -15.07 1.13
C GLY A 89 13.05 -13.61 0.92
N PRO A 90 13.45 -13.01 -0.22
CA PRO A 90 13.09 -11.64 -0.56
C PRO A 90 11.58 -11.50 -0.76
N ALA A 91 11.04 -10.37 -0.37
CA ALA A 91 9.64 -9.99 -0.58
C ALA A 91 9.53 -8.53 -1.00
N THR A 92 8.44 -8.18 -1.70
CA THR A 92 8.24 -6.87 -2.34
C THR A 92 7.10 -6.07 -1.73
N ALA A 93 6.08 -6.74 -1.21
CA ALA A 93 4.89 -6.12 -0.65
C ALA A 93 4.30 -7.00 0.45
N VAL A 94 3.48 -6.42 1.32
CA VAL A 94 2.81 -7.12 2.42
C VAL A 94 1.34 -6.71 2.51
N ALA A 95 0.48 -7.66 2.89
CA ALA A 95 -0.89 -7.41 3.30
C ALA A 95 -1.23 -8.26 4.53
N GLY A 96 -2.06 -7.72 5.41
CA GLY A 96 -2.57 -8.41 6.60
C GLY A 96 -4.07 -8.69 6.49
N ASP A 97 -4.58 -9.55 7.36
CA ASP A 97 -6.02 -9.78 7.51
C ASP A 97 -6.61 -9.16 8.79
N GLY A 98 -5.76 -8.56 9.63
CA GLY A 98 -6.13 -8.05 10.94
C GLY A 98 -6.51 -9.15 11.95
N LYS A 99 -6.32 -10.43 11.59
CA LYS A 99 -6.72 -11.61 12.37
C LYS A 99 -5.54 -12.50 12.75
N GLY A 100 -4.33 -11.94 12.73
CA GLY A 100 -3.11 -12.63 13.14
C GLY A 100 -2.33 -13.27 11.99
N SER A 101 -2.67 -12.96 10.74
CA SER A 101 -1.97 -13.47 9.56
C SER A 101 -1.55 -12.33 8.62
N ALA A 102 -0.36 -12.46 8.05
CA ALA A 102 0.12 -11.62 6.98
C ALA A 102 0.56 -12.46 5.78
N VAL A 103 0.49 -11.85 4.60
CA VAL A 103 1.02 -12.42 3.36
C VAL A 103 2.01 -11.44 2.73
N ALA A 104 3.07 -11.96 2.11
CA ALA A 104 4.06 -11.11 1.46
C ALA A 104 4.38 -11.63 0.06
N ALA A 105 4.30 -10.75 -0.94
CA ALA A 105 4.57 -11.10 -2.33
C ALA A 105 6.06 -11.40 -2.55
N THR A 106 6.35 -12.41 -3.35
CA THR A 106 7.71 -12.78 -3.75
C THR A 106 7.69 -13.33 -5.17
N ARG A 107 8.86 -13.46 -5.79
CA ARG A 107 8.95 -14.09 -7.12
C ARG A 107 8.37 -15.51 -7.09
N GLY A 108 7.49 -15.79 -8.03
CA GLY A 108 6.86 -17.11 -8.20
C GLY A 108 5.81 -17.48 -7.15
N GLY A 109 5.39 -16.53 -6.28
CA GLY A 109 4.40 -16.81 -5.26
C GLY A 109 4.35 -15.79 -4.13
N TYR A 110 4.09 -16.28 -2.93
CA TYR A 110 4.01 -15.43 -1.73
C TYR A 110 4.44 -16.20 -0.49
N PHE A 111 4.72 -15.48 0.59
CA PHE A 111 4.88 -16.03 1.92
C PHE A 111 3.60 -15.84 2.71
N THR A 112 3.24 -16.83 3.53
CA THR A 112 2.26 -16.67 4.61
C THR A 112 3.02 -16.58 5.92
N ALA A 113 2.62 -15.66 6.81
CA ALA A 113 3.21 -15.49 8.12
C ALA A 113 2.11 -15.54 9.19
N ASP A 114 2.25 -16.42 10.17
CA ASP A 114 1.47 -16.40 11.39
C ASP A 114 2.11 -15.41 12.35
N LEU A 115 1.39 -14.35 12.65
CA LEU A 115 1.89 -13.26 13.49
C LEU A 115 1.92 -13.62 14.98
N ALA A 116 1.20 -14.62 15.45
CA ALA A 116 1.25 -15.08 16.83
C ALA A 116 2.46 -15.98 17.08
N THR A 117 2.67 -16.99 16.26
CA THR A 117 3.78 -17.95 16.40
C THR A 117 5.11 -17.44 15.84
N GLY A 118 5.06 -16.50 14.88
CA GLY A 118 6.24 -16.02 14.17
C GLY A 118 6.75 -16.97 13.10
N THR A 119 5.92 -17.91 12.64
CA THR A 119 6.28 -18.83 11.56
C THR A 119 5.91 -18.24 10.21
N ALA A 120 6.79 -18.44 9.22
CA ALA A 120 6.54 -18.03 7.85
C ALA A 120 6.85 -19.18 6.89
N THR A 121 5.98 -19.39 5.90
CA THR A 121 6.10 -20.44 4.90
C THR A 121 5.91 -19.87 3.50
N ARG A 122 6.62 -20.47 2.51
CA ARG A 122 6.48 -20.09 1.10
C ARG A 122 5.35 -20.87 0.44
N VAL A 123 4.52 -20.17 -0.32
CA VAL A 123 3.48 -20.75 -1.18
C VAL A 123 3.82 -20.39 -2.62
N ALA A 124 4.06 -21.41 -3.45
CA ALA A 124 4.28 -21.22 -4.88
C ALA A 124 2.94 -21.11 -5.61
N ILE A 125 2.87 -20.23 -6.62
CA ILE A 125 1.72 -20.15 -7.52
C ILE A 125 1.96 -21.07 -8.72
N PRO A 126 1.14 -22.11 -8.92
CA PRO A 126 1.31 -23.04 -10.04
C PRO A 126 1.27 -22.31 -11.38
N GLY A 127 2.25 -22.61 -12.25
CA GLY A 127 2.35 -22.01 -13.58
C GLY A 127 3.05 -20.66 -13.66
N GLU A 128 3.40 -20.05 -12.52
CA GLU A 128 4.00 -18.70 -12.45
C GLU A 128 5.35 -18.66 -11.70
N PRO A 129 6.30 -19.60 -11.93
CA PRO A 129 7.52 -19.73 -11.10
C PRO A 129 8.47 -18.52 -11.22
N ASP A 130 8.42 -17.81 -12.35
CA ASP A 130 9.30 -16.69 -12.67
C ASP A 130 8.64 -15.32 -12.61
N THR A 131 7.35 -15.27 -12.27
CA THR A 131 6.61 -14.01 -12.18
C THR A 131 7.10 -13.16 -11.01
N ASP A 132 7.54 -11.94 -11.30
CA ASP A 132 7.91 -10.96 -10.28
C ASP A 132 6.64 -10.31 -9.73
N PHE A 133 6.13 -10.86 -8.63
CA PHE A 133 5.00 -10.25 -7.92
C PHE A 133 5.47 -9.03 -7.13
N THR A 134 4.83 -7.89 -7.38
CA THR A 134 5.18 -6.57 -6.86
C THR A 134 4.18 -6.01 -5.86
N ALA A 135 2.98 -6.58 -5.84
CA ALA A 135 1.89 -6.16 -4.97
C ALA A 135 1.07 -7.38 -4.55
N ILE A 136 0.45 -7.29 -3.38
CA ILE A 136 -0.46 -8.32 -2.86
C ILE A 136 -1.53 -7.66 -2.00
N ALA A 137 -2.77 -8.14 -2.10
CA ALA A 137 -3.86 -7.74 -1.23
C ALA A 137 -4.74 -8.95 -0.89
N ARG A 138 -5.44 -8.89 0.23
CA ARG A 138 -6.39 -9.91 0.67
C ARG A 138 -7.79 -9.34 0.67
N ARG A 139 -8.73 -10.02 0.04
CA ARG A 139 -10.15 -9.68 0.01
C ARG A 139 -10.84 -10.09 1.32
N ALA A 140 -12.04 -9.58 1.55
CA ALA A 140 -12.84 -9.94 2.74
C ALA A 140 -13.19 -11.43 2.80
N ASP A 141 -13.37 -12.07 1.65
CA ASP A 141 -13.59 -13.53 1.50
C ASP A 141 -12.31 -14.37 1.72
N GLY A 142 -11.15 -13.72 1.93
CA GLY A 142 -9.86 -14.36 2.18
C GLY A 142 -9.04 -14.67 0.93
N ARG A 143 -9.61 -14.56 -0.28
CA ARG A 143 -8.89 -14.75 -1.54
C ARG A 143 -7.81 -13.66 -1.71
N LEU A 144 -6.74 -14.01 -2.40
CA LEU A 144 -5.63 -13.11 -2.67
C LEU A 144 -5.72 -12.55 -4.09
N VAL A 145 -5.30 -11.29 -4.20
CA VAL A 145 -5.00 -10.65 -5.47
C VAL A 145 -3.52 -10.27 -5.46
N LEU A 146 -2.79 -10.68 -6.50
CA LEU A 146 -1.39 -10.33 -6.68
C LEU A 146 -1.21 -9.49 -7.94
N GLY A 147 -0.28 -8.57 -7.88
CA GLY A 147 0.14 -7.78 -9.02
C GLY A 147 1.58 -8.08 -9.40
N SER A 148 1.93 -7.93 -10.66
CA SER A 148 3.27 -8.23 -11.16
C SER A 148 3.93 -7.06 -11.88
N ALA A 149 5.24 -7.17 -12.02
CA ALA A 149 6.07 -6.18 -12.70
C ALA A 149 5.75 -6.04 -14.20
N ASP A 150 5.22 -7.10 -14.82
CA ASP A 150 4.84 -7.12 -16.23
C ASP A 150 3.44 -6.54 -16.52
N GLY A 151 2.79 -5.97 -15.50
CA GLY A 151 1.47 -5.36 -15.61
C GLY A 151 0.30 -6.34 -15.56
N SER A 152 0.51 -7.54 -15.01
CA SER A 152 -0.56 -8.52 -14.81
C SER A 152 -1.10 -8.46 -13.38
N ALA A 153 -2.40 -8.58 -13.22
CA ALA A 153 -3.08 -8.83 -11.95
C ALA A 153 -3.66 -10.24 -11.93
N TYR A 154 -3.47 -10.93 -10.82
CA TYR A 154 -3.85 -12.34 -10.62
C TYR A 154 -4.82 -12.43 -9.46
N THR A 155 -6.01 -12.96 -9.71
CA THR A 155 -6.97 -13.33 -8.66
C THR A 155 -6.82 -14.82 -8.39
N LEU A 156 -6.57 -15.19 -7.14
CA LEU A 156 -6.47 -16.60 -6.75
C LEU A 156 -7.84 -17.14 -6.29
N ASP A 157 -8.05 -18.42 -6.54
CA ASP A 157 -9.16 -19.16 -5.95
C ASP A 157 -8.86 -19.53 -4.46
N PRO A 158 -9.83 -20.09 -3.71
CA PRO A 158 -9.60 -20.52 -2.33
C PRO A 158 -8.51 -21.60 -2.17
N ALA A 159 -8.18 -22.32 -3.24
CA ALA A 159 -7.11 -23.32 -3.24
C ALA A 159 -5.73 -22.72 -3.58
N GLY A 160 -5.66 -21.41 -3.80
CA GLY A 160 -4.41 -20.71 -4.14
C GLY A 160 -3.96 -20.83 -5.60
N LYS A 161 -4.85 -21.31 -6.47
CA LYS A 161 -4.59 -21.36 -7.92
C LYS A 161 -5.07 -20.07 -8.59
N VAL A 162 -4.48 -19.76 -9.75
CA VAL A 162 -4.90 -18.60 -10.55
C VAL A 162 -6.29 -18.88 -11.14
N ALA A 163 -7.30 -18.18 -10.62
CA ALA A 163 -8.67 -18.20 -11.17
C ALA A 163 -8.80 -17.24 -12.35
N ARG A 164 -8.11 -16.08 -12.28
CA ARG A 164 -8.08 -15.08 -13.35
C ARG A 164 -6.73 -14.37 -13.42
N LYS A 165 -6.27 -14.13 -14.62
CA LYS A 165 -5.13 -13.27 -14.94
C LYS A 165 -5.60 -12.21 -15.93
N VAL A 166 -5.30 -10.95 -15.65
CA VAL A 166 -5.54 -9.82 -16.55
C VAL A 166 -4.25 -9.03 -16.74
N LYS A 167 -3.89 -8.72 -17.99
CA LYS A 167 -2.67 -7.98 -18.31
C LYS A 167 -3.04 -6.71 -19.06
N ILE A 168 -3.29 -5.64 -18.30
CA ILE A 168 -3.76 -4.35 -18.83
C ILE A 168 -2.99 -3.15 -18.28
N PHE A 169 -2.12 -3.38 -17.29
CA PHE A 169 -1.34 -2.33 -16.62
C PHE A 169 0.06 -2.22 -17.25
N ALA A 170 0.71 -1.09 -17.06
CA ALA A 170 2.15 -0.99 -17.31
C ALA A 170 2.93 -1.76 -16.22
N ARG A 171 2.48 -1.61 -14.99
CA ARG A 171 2.97 -2.31 -13.79
C ARG A 171 1.88 -2.31 -12.73
N VAL A 172 1.80 -3.34 -11.92
CA VAL A 172 0.98 -3.28 -10.71
C VAL A 172 1.90 -2.91 -9.55
N ASP A 173 1.86 -1.64 -9.12
CA ASP A 173 2.77 -1.13 -8.10
C ASP A 173 2.27 -1.35 -6.68
N ALA A 174 0.96 -1.22 -6.48
CA ALA A 174 0.30 -1.48 -5.21
C ALA A 174 -1.12 -1.98 -5.40
N LEU A 175 -1.63 -2.65 -4.38
CA LEU A 175 -2.99 -3.17 -4.29
C LEU A 175 -3.57 -2.86 -2.93
N THR A 176 -4.85 -2.51 -2.91
CA THR A 176 -5.66 -2.50 -1.68
C THR A 176 -7.01 -3.13 -1.96
N THR A 177 -7.80 -3.40 -0.93
CA THR A 177 -9.15 -3.97 -1.08
C THR A 177 -10.15 -3.23 -0.22
N ASP A 178 -11.38 -3.13 -0.72
CA ASP A 178 -12.56 -2.80 0.05
C ASP A 178 -13.59 -3.91 -0.19
N GLY A 179 -13.92 -4.64 0.87
CA GLY A 179 -14.67 -5.90 0.72
C GLY A 179 -13.97 -6.88 -0.22
N ASP A 180 -14.66 -7.30 -1.25
CA ASP A 180 -14.17 -8.24 -2.26
C ASP A 180 -13.71 -7.55 -3.55
N ILE A 181 -13.77 -6.21 -3.59
CA ILE A 181 -13.22 -5.41 -4.70
C ILE A 181 -11.75 -5.12 -4.43
N ALA A 182 -10.88 -5.38 -5.40
CA ALA A 182 -9.49 -4.97 -5.34
C ALA A 182 -9.27 -3.71 -6.19
N VAL A 183 -8.44 -2.80 -5.68
CA VAL A 183 -8.05 -1.60 -6.42
C VAL A 183 -6.55 -1.62 -6.68
N VAL A 184 -6.21 -1.57 -7.94
CA VAL A 184 -4.83 -1.55 -8.46
C VAL A 184 -4.35 -0.12 -8.58
N LEU A 185 -3.15 0.17 -8.11
CA LEU A 185 -2.41 1.39 -8.44
C LEU A 185 -1.30 1.06 -9.45
N ASP A 186 -1.33 1.72 -10.59
CA ASP A 186 -0.26 1.77 -11.57
C ASP A 186 0.38 3.17 -11.54
N ARG A 187 1.59 3.26 -11.01
CA ARG A 187 2.29 4.54 -10.84
C ARG A 187 2.82 5.09 -12.16
N GLY A 188 3.16 4.21 -13.10
CA GLY A 188 3.62 4.60 -14.42
C GLY A 188 2.50 5.23 -15.24
N GLN A 189 1.27 4.77 -15.07
CA GLN A 189 0.09 5.36 -15.70
C GLN A 189 -0.58 6.43 -14.82
N THR A 190 -0.17 6.55 -13.56
CA THR A 190 -0.85 7.37 -12.54
C THR A 190 -2.36 7.12 -12.55
N SER A 191 -2.73 5.84 -12.42
CA SER A 191 -4.12 5.38 -12.50
C SER A 191 -4.49 4.42 -11.38
N VAL A 192 -5.77 4.40 -11.04
CA VAL A 192 -6.39 3.39 -10.18
C VAL A 192 -7.43 2.63 -10.97
N THR A 193 -7.48 1.31 -10.80
CA THR A 193 -8.43 0.43 -11.51
C THR A 193 -9.06 -0.55 -10.53
N ALA A 194 -10.40 -0.61 -10.52
CA ALA A 194 -11.12 -1.60 -9.74
C ALA A 194 -11.17 -2.94 -10.46
N LEU A 195 -10.98 -4.01 -9.68
CA LEU A 195 -11.21 -5.40 -10.09
C LEU A 195 -12.33 -5.97 -9.21
N ASP A 196 -13.39 -6.48 -9.83
CA ASP A 196 -14.48 -7.11 -9.11
C ASP A 196 -14.05 -8.40 -8.37
N ASP A 197 -14.99 -9.05 -7.70
CA ASP A 197 -14.76 -10.28 -6.94
C ASP A 197 -14.25 -11.44 -7.80
N GLU A 198 -14.55 -11.44 -9.11
CA GLU A 198 -14.00 -12.41 -10.06
C GLU A 198 -12.62 -11.99 -10.63
N GLY A 199 -12.11 -10.80 -10.28
CA GLY A 199 -10.87 -10.23 -10.82
C GLY A 199 -11.00 -9.62 -12.20
N LYS A 200 -12.24 -9.31 -12.63
CA LYS A 200 -12.52 -8.65 -13.89
C LYS A 200 -12.36 -7.13 -13.74
N PRO A 201 -11.63 -6.47 -14.64
CA PRO A 201 -11.50 -5.03 -14.61
C PRO A 201 -12.86 -4.34 -14.79
N GLN A 202 -13.10 -3.34 -13.96
CA GLN A 202 -14.29 -2.49 -14.01
C GLN A 202 -13.88 -1.10 -14.51
N GLN A 203 -13.94 -0.07 -13.66
CA GLN A 203 -13.52 1.28 -14.01
C GLN A 203 -12.03 1.47 -13.80
N SER A 204 -11.42 2.27 -14.67
CA SER A 204 -10.05 2.77 -14.52
C SER A 204 -10.09 4.30 -14.58
N LEU A 205 -9.50 4.94 -13.58
CA LEU A 205 -9.49 6.39 -13.44
C LEU A 205 -8.06 6.90 -13.30
N ARG A 206 -7.82 8.11 -13.79
CA ARG A 206 -6.58 8.82 -13.53
C ARG A 206 -6.48 9.16 -12.04
N ALA A 207 -5.30 9.03 -11.46
CA ALA A 207 -5.01 9.34 -10.06
C ALA A 207 -3.98 10.47 -9.98
N GLY A 208 -4.39 11.67 -10.39
CA GLY A 208 -3.57 12.86 -10.35
C GLY A 208 -2.42 12.89 -11.36
N GLU A 209 -1.31 13.54 -10.99
CA GLU A 209 -0.13 13.74 -11.84
C GLU A 209 1.00 12.74 -11.58
N GLY A 210 1.01 12.11 -10.40
CA GLY A 210 2.04 11.16 -9.99
C GLY A 210 1.68 10.48 -8.68
N ALA A 211 0.61 9.65 -8.72
CA ALA A 211 0.19 8.83 -7.59
C ALA A 211 1.31 7.87 -7.16
N THR A 212 1.49 7.71 -5.85
CA THR A 212 2.59 6.91 -5.28
C THR A 212 2.12 5.80 -4.35
N THR A 213 1.11 6.07 -3.53
CA THR A 213 0.63 5.16 -2.50
C THR A 213 -0.88 5.10 -2.50
N ILE A 214 -1.40 3.97 -2.04
CA ILE A 214 -2.82 3.68 -1.94
C ILE A 214 -3.09 3.02 -0.58
N ALA A 215 -4.21 3.34 0.05
CA ALA A 215 -4.64 2.71 1.30
C ALA A 215 -6.16 2.58 1.33
N ALA A 216 -6.65 1.50 1.95
CA ALA A 216 -8.06 1.37 2.27
C ALA A 216 -8.43 2.26 3.46
N ASP A 217 -9.66 2.72 3.45
CA ASP A 217 -10.28 3.43 4.56
C ASP A 217 -11.44 2.58 5.09
N PRO A 218 -11.58 2.37 6.40
CA PRO A 218 -12.60 1.48 6.96
C PRO A 218 -14.05 1.92 6.73
N LEU A 219 -14.27 3.08 6.12
CA LEU A 219 -15.60 3.58 5.70
C LEU A 219 -15.90 3.31 4.21
N GLY A 220 -15.21 2.33 3.58
CA GLY A 220 -15.47 1.94 2.20
C GLY A 220 -14.93 2.92 1.16
N ARG A 221 -13.78 3.52 1.45
CA ARG A 221 -13.08 4.43 0.55
C ARG A 221 -11.67 3.96 0.29
N VAL A 222 -11.11 4.40 -0.83
CA VAL A 222 -9.71 4.23 -1.16
C VAL A 222 -9.04 5.61 -1.21
N LEU A 223 -7.98 5.75 -0.45
CA LEU A 223 -7.14 6.94 -0.37
C LEU A 223 -5.95 6.77 -1.31
N VAL A 224 -5.60 7.81 -2.06
CA VAL A 224 -4.41 7.83 -2.93
C VAL A 224 -3.63 9.11 -2.68
N ALA A 225 -2.33 9.00 -2.47
CA ALA A 225 -1.44 10.16 -2.41
C ALA A 225 -0.90 10.44 -3.81
N ASP A 226 -1.29 11.57 -4.38
CA ASP A 226 -0.66 12.13 -5.57
C ASP A 226 0.52 13.01 -5.12
N THR A 227 1.68 12.39 -5.00
CA THR A 227 2.88 13.06 -4.47
C THR A 227 3.35 14.20 -5.38
N ARG A 228 3.27 14.01 -6.71
CA ARG A 228 3.72 15.03 -7.68
C ARG A 228 2.71 16.16 -7.80
N GLY A 229 1.41 15.85 -7.88
CA GLY A 229 0.35 16.86 -7.93
C GLY A 229 0.04 17.51 -6.57
N GLY A 230 0.61 16.99 -5.47
CA GLY A 230 0.40 17.54 -4.14
C GLY A 230 -1.05 17.41 -3.68
N GLN A 231 -1.65 16.22 -3.80
CA GLN A 231 -3.05 16.00 -3.48
C GLN A 231 -3.30 14.71 -2.69
N LEU A 232 -4.34 14.73 -1.89
CA LEU A 232 -5.06 13.55 -1.41
C LEU A 232 -6.27 13.34 -2.31
N LEU A 233 -6.32 12.17 -2.97
CA LEU A 233 -7.46 11.74 -3.76
C LEU A 233 -8.23 10.68 -3.00
N VAL A 234 -9.56 10.77 -3.02
CA VAL A 234 -10.46 9.84 -2.32
C VAL A 234 -11.42 9.24 -3.33
N PHE A 235 -11.40 7.91 -3.41
CA PHE A 235 -12.27 7.16 -4.32
C PHE A 235 -13.31 6.35 -3.55
N GLY A 236 -14.55 6.32 -4.05
CA GLY A 236 -15.50 5.25 -3.75
C GLY A 236 -15.19 4.06 -4.67
N VAL A 237 -15.50 2.85 -4.26
CA VAL A 237 -15.01 1.63 -4.94
C VAL A 237 -16.08 0.91 -5.77
N ASP A 238 -17.34 1.02 -5.41
CA ASP A 238 -18.45 0.39 -6.11
C ASP A 238 -19.57 1.39 -6.46
N PRO A 239 -19.57 1.92 -7.68
CA PRO A 239 -18.52 1.90 -8.70
C PRO A 239 -17.29 2.73 -8.29
N LEU A 240 -16.14 2.50 -8.96
CA LEU A 240 -14.95 3.33 -8.74
C LEU A 240 -15.20 4.74 -9.25
N ILE A 241 -15.25 5.71 -8.33
CA ILE A 241 -15.53 7.12 -8.61
C ILE A 241 -14.61 7.97 -7.75
N GLU A 242 -13.93 8.96 -8.34
CA GLU A 242 -13.25 9.99 -7.57
C GLU A 242 -14.28 10.87 -6.88
N ARG A 243 -14.28 10.89 -5.55
CA ARG A 243 -15.22 11.65 -4.73
C ARG A 243 -14.64 12.96 -4.26
N GLN A 244 -13.35 13.00 -4.00
CA GLN A 244 -12.65 14.17 -3.46
C GLN A 244 -11.23 14.22 -4.01
N ALA A 245 -10.80 15.43 -4.40
CA ALA A 245 -9.41 15.78 -4.66
C ALA A 245 -9.10 17.01 -3.80
N TYR A 246 -8.08 16.91 -2.94
CA TYR A 246 -7.77 17.98 -1.99
C TYR A 246 -6.27 18.29 -1.98
N PRO A 247 -5.89 19.57 -2.06
CA PRO A 247 -4.50 19.97 -2.03
C PRO A 247 -3.83 19.58 -0.69
N VAL A 248 -2.77 18.82 -0.77
CA VAL A 248 -1.92 18.46 0.37
C VAL A 248 -0.48 18.82 -0.02
N PRO A 249 0.07 19.91 0.53
CA PRO A 249 1.41 20.35 0.17
C PRO A 249 2.50 19.42 0.71
N ASN A 250 3.76 19.72 0.39
CA ASN A 250 4.96 19.09 0.94
C ASN A 250 5.05 17.57 0.66
N ALA A 251 4.73 17.18 -0.56
CA ALA A 251 4.86 15.81 -1.07
C ALA A 251 4.11 14.77 -0.21
N PRO A 252 2.77 14.69 -0.31
CA PRO A 252 1.99 13.67 0.38
C PRO A 252 2.46 12.28 -0.03
N TYR A 253 2.58 11.33 0.95
CA TYR A 253 3.08 10.01 0.64
C TYR A 253 2.43 8.89 1.49
N GLY A 254 2.82 8.73 2.76
CA GLY A 254 2.26 7.70 3.63
C GLY A 254 0.78 7.96 3.90
N LEU A 255 -0.03 6.90 3.84
CA LEU A 255 -1.47 6.94 4.02
C LEU A 255 -1.92 5.92 5.07
N ALA A 256 -2.92 6.28 5.86
CA ALA A 256 -3.72 5.34 6.63
C ALA A 256 -5.16 5.84 6.72
N GLY A 257 -6.12 4.93 6.57
CA GLY A 257 -7.53 5.20 6.88
C GLY A 257 -7.83 4.93 8.34
N SER A 258 -8.75 5.69 8.92
CA SER A 258 -9.37 5.40 10.21
C SER A 258 -10.85 5.76 10.18
N ARG A 259 -11.62 5.32 11.17
CA ARG A 259 -13.06 5.63 11.23
C ARG A 259 -13.36 7.12 11.34
N ARG A 260 -12.42 7.92 11.81
CA ARG A 260 -12.59 9.36 12.01
C ARG A 260 -11.85 10.21 10.99
N LEU A 261 -10.62 9.86 10.67
CA LEU A 261 -9.73 10.69 9.86
C LEU A 261 -9.00 9.86 8.80
N ALA A 262 -8.74 10.47 7.67
CA ALA A 262 -7.74 10.02 6.72
C ALA A 262 -6.39 10.65 7.08
N TRP A 263 -5.37 9.83 7.25
CA TRP A 263 -4.02 10.25 7.64
C TRP A 263 -3.11 10.32 6.43
N VAL A 264 -2.41 11.45 6.31
CA VAL A 264 -1.49 11.70 5.20
C VAL A 264 -0.18 12.24 5.74
N SER A 265 0.92 11.57 5.45
CA SER A 265 2.25 12.14 5.74
C SER A 265 2.67 13.10 4.63
N GLN A 266 3.40 14.14 5.00
CA GLN A 266 4.01 15.15 4.12
C GLN A 266 5.53 15.04 4.26
N THR A 267 6.14 14.22 3.40
CA THR A 267 7.55 13.81 3.55
C THR A 267 8.53 14.97 3.48
N ALA A 268 8.25 15.98 2.64
CA ALA A 268 9.13 17.15 2.52
C ALA A 268 9.10 18.09 3.74
N ALA A 269 8.23 17.82 4.74
CA ALA A 269 8.10 18.65 5.95
C ALA A 269 8.22 17.87 7.27
N ASN A 270 8.36 16.54 7.24
CA ASN A 270 8.32 15.67 8.42
C ASN A 270 7.08 15.93 9.29
N ILE A 271 5.90 15.91 8.67
CA ILE A 271 4.62 16.05 9.36
C ILE A 271 3.63 14.98 8.91
N VAL A 272 2.63 14.72 9.75
CA VAL A 272 1.44 13.94 9.40
C VAL A 272 0.20 14.76 9.75
N VAL A 273 -0.81 14.67 8.90
CA VAL A 273 -2.07 15.40 9.04
C VAL A 273 -3.23 14.42 9.01
N GLY A 274 -4.18 14.62 9.90
CA GLY A 274 -5.46 13.92 9.91
C GLY A 274 -6.58 14.80 9.32
N TYR A 275 -7.21 14.31 8.26
CA TYR A 275 -8.31 15.00 7.56
C TYR A 275 -9.64 14.31 7.83
N ASP A 276 -10.64 15.09 8.23
CA ASP A 276 -12.03 14.67 8.25
C ASP A 276 -12.61 14.76 6.82
N LEU A 277 -13.12 13.66 6.31
CA LEU A 277 -13.66 13.54 4.95
C LEU A 277 -15.20 13.56 4.91
N ALA A 278 -15.87 13.77 6.05
CA ALA A 278 -17.32 13.58 6.16
C ALA A 278 -18.13 14.64 5.40
N THR A 279 -17.58 15.84 5.22
CA THR A 279 -18.30 16.98 4.64
C THR A 279 -18.12 17.14 3.12
N GLY A 280 -17.52 16.17 2.44
CA GLY A 280 -17.25 16.23 1.00
C GLY A 280 -16.01 17.06 0.63
N ILE A 281 -15.58 17.96 1.49
CA ILE A 281 -14.30 18.69 1.39
C ILE A 281 -13.47 18.26 2.59
N PRO A 282 -12.27 17.70 2.40
CA PRO A 282 -11.38 17.31 3.50
C PRO A 282 -11.06 18.50 4.40
N VAL A 283 -11.25 18.31 5.70
CA VAL A 283 -10.97 19.33 6.72
C VAL A 283 -9.85 18.86 7.62
N GLU A 284 -8.75 19.60 7.68
CA GLU A 284 -7.66 19.33 8.61
C GLU A 284 -8.18 19.46 10.05
N LYS A 285 -8.01 18.40 10.84
CA LYS A 285 -8.40 18.37 12.25
C LYS A 285 -7.18 18.38 13.19
N VAL A 286 -6.15 17.67 12.82
CA VAL A 286 -4.93 17.51 13.62
C VAL A 286 -3.70 17.48 12.74
N ARG A 287 -2.57 17.95 13.30
CA ARG A 287 -1.26 17.97 12.64
C ARG A 287 -0.17 17.68 13.66
N TYR A 288 0.74 16.77 13.31
CA TYR A 288 1.83 16.39 14.18
C TYR A 288 3.18 16.43 13.47
N PRO A 289 4.25 16.92 14.13
CA PRO A 289 5.62 16.70 13.69
C PRO A 289 5.97 15.21 13.80
N THR A 290 6.72 14.70 12.82
CA THR A 290 7.03 13.28 12.74
C THR A 290 8.53 12.98 12.84
N VAL A 291 8.86 11.69 12.98
CA VAL A 291 10.19 11.17 12.67
C VAL A 291 10.57 11.53 11.23
N GLN A 292 11.87 11.62 10.94
CA GLN A 292 12.36 11.90 9.60
C GLN A 292 11.89 10.84 8.61
N GLN A 293 11.53 11.25 7.38
CA GLN A 293 11.10 10.39 6.29
C GLN A 293 9.86 9.54 6.64
N PRO A 294 8.70 10.14 6.96
CA PRO A 294 7.49 9.43 7.39
C PRO A 294 6.80 8.75 6.19
N ASN A 295 7.36 7.61 5.74
CA ASN A 295 6.92 6.96 4.50
C ASN A 295 5.73 6.02 4.67
N SER A 296 5.53 5.45 5.86
CA SER A 296 4.44 4.50 6.08
C SER A 296 3.65 4.85 7.33
N LEU A 297 2.34 4.68 7.26
CA LEU A 297 1.42 4.93 8.35
C LEU A 297 0.59 3.68 8.63
N ALA A 298 0.21 3.49 9.88
CA ALA A 298 -0.82 2.52 10.28
C ALA A 298 -1.63 3.13 11.43
N PHE A 299 -2.89 2.73 11.55
CA PHE A 299 -3.78 3.23 12.59
C PHE A 299 -4.47 2.09 13.33
N ASP A 300 -4.55 2.20 14.64
CA ASP A 300 -5.37 1.35 15.49
C ASP A 300 -6.61 2.12 15.95
N ASP A 301 -7.75 1.81 15.34
CA ASP A 301 -9.04 2.45 15.67
C ASP A 301 -9.52 2.12 17.10
N ALA A 302 -9.08 1.02 17.69
CA ALA A 302 -9.50 0.61 19.03
C ALA A 302 -8.86 1.46 20.12
N SER A 303 -7.59 1.81 19.93
CA SER A 303 -6.81 2.61 20.90
C SER A 303 -6.58 4.06 20.47
N ASP A 304 -7.18 4.50 19.35
CA ASP A 304 -6.94 5.81 18.71
C ASP A 304 -5.44 6.13 18.55
N THR A 305 -4.67 5.13 18.09
CA THR A 305 -3.22 5.25 18.01
C THR A 305 -2.76 5.30 16.57
N LEU A 306 -2.06 6.37 16.20
CA LEU A 306 -1.37 6.51 14.92
C LEU A 306 0.08 6.06 15.05
N TYR A 307 0.51 5.21 14.15
CA TYR A 307 1.89 4.81 13.97
C TYR A 307 2.47 5.46 12.72
N VAL A 308 3.63 6.11 12.87
CA VAL A 308 4.38 6.71 11.76
C VAL A 308 5.73 6.02 11.66
N VAL A 309 6.00 5.38 10.53
CA VAL A 309 7.21 4.59 10.32
C VAL A 309 8.15 5.31 9.39
N SER A 310 9.37 5.53 9.85
CA SER A 310 10.43 6.15 9.06
C SER A 310 10.94 5.21 7.96
N GLY A 311 10.94 5.65 6.72
CA GLY A 311 11.57 4.93 5.60
C GLY A 311 13.10 5.05 5.58
N SER A 312 13.70 5.88 6.44
CA SER A 312 15.15 6.07 6.56
C SER A 312 15.77 5.44 7.82
N GLY A 313 14.96 4.76 8.65
CA GLY A 313 15.44 4.11 9.87
C GLY A 313 15.46 5.00 11.10
N ALA A 314 14.81 6.17 11.08
CA ALA A 314 14.70 7.06 12.24
C ALA A 314 13.73 6.54 13.32
N GLY A 315 13.16 5.35 13.15
CA GLY A 315 12.33 4.68 14.13
C GLY A 315 10.85 4.65 13.78
N VAL A 316 10.06 4.23 14.77
CA VAL A 316 8.59 4.21 14.74
C VAL A 316 8.07 5.19 15.78
N GLN A 317 7.30 6.15 15.31
CA GLN A 317 6.60 7.10 16.18
C GLN A 317 5.22 6.56 16.52
N VAL A 318 4.84 6.67 17.80
CA VAL A 318 3.55 6.24 18.34
C VAL A 318 2.85 7.45 18.92
N ILE A 319 1.72 7.83 18.34
CA ILE A 319 0.89 8.95 18.78
C ILE A 319 -0.44 8.37 19.27
N ARG A 320 -0.68 8.46 20.58
CA ARG A 320 -1.94 8.05 21.20
C ARG A 320 -2.95 9.19 21.18
N ASP A 321 -4.25 8.85 21.25
CA ASP A 321 -5.35 9.82 21.16
C ASP A 321 -5.17 10.73 19.92
N ALA A 322 -4.72 10.12 18.82
CA ALA A 322 -4.21 10.84 17.67
C ALA A 322 -5.29 11.63 16.94
N ALA A 323 -6.54 11.15 16.92
CA ALA A 323 -7.64 11.87 16.28
C ALA A 323 -8.19 13.04 17.13
N GLY A 324 -7.60 13.30 18.31
CA GLY A 324 -8.01 14.36 19.23
C GLY A 324 -9.30 14.04 20.01
N ALA A 325 -9.67 14.92 20.93
CA ALA A 325 -10.90 14.76 21.69
C ALA A 325 -12.12 14.66 20.79
N ARG A 326 -13.12 13.86 21.18
CA ARG A 326 -14.42 13.71 20.53
C ARG A 326 -15.27 14.96 20.69
#